data_a8f58d97d4cb48fecab1ff6af717d7c1
#
_entry.id   a8f58d97d4cb48fecab1ff6af717d7c1
#
_cell.length_a   1.000
_cell.length_b   1.000
_cell.length_c   1.000
_cell.angle_alpha   90.00
_cell.angle_beta   90.00
_cell.angle_gamma   90.00
#
_symmetry.space_group_name_H-M   'P 1'
#
loop_
_entity.id
_entity.type
_entity.pdbx_description
1 polymer ?
#
loop_
_entity_poly.entity_id
_entity_poly.type
_entity_poly.pdbx_seq_one_letter_code
_entity_poly.pdbx_strand_id
1 'polypeptide(L)'
;EDGKGYQSVSNDGLQWDEKEPWRWDTGEVLSLSSTQQHWLTHSDGLYLVYTRKDYRNSEVIRWRSPLWVARVDPDSRRLIKATEQTVLPLVGDGVEAPDGVALMGNFHVTNVSEDESWVTVGEWMPRGSALGDLLVAKIKWAKPNRLVER
;
A
#
# COMPACT_ATOMS: atom_id res chain seq x y z
N GLU A 1 13.87 10.69 -7.13
CA GLU A 1 13.11 9.45 -6.86
C GLU A 1 13.87 8.28 -7.47
N ASP A 2 14.13 7.23 -6.69
CA ASP A 2 14.92 6.06 -7.10
C ASP A 2 14.06 4.78 -7.28
N GLY A 3 12.72 4.95 -7.25
CA GLY A 3 11.77 3.85 -7.43
C GLY A 3 11.75 2.85 -6.26
N LYS A 4 12.13 3.28 -5.06
CA LYS A 4 12.15 2.46 -3.85
C LYS A 4 11.34 3.12 -2.74
N GLY A 5 10.70 2.32 -1.92
CA GLY A 5 10.21 2.70 -0.61
C GLY A 5 11.19 2.27 0.47
N TYR A 6 11.25 2.99 1.56
CA TYR A 6 12.20 2.75 2.63
C TYR A 6 11.50 2.57 3.96
N GLN A 7 12.16 1.85 4.84
CA GLN A 7 11.82 1.71 6.24
C GLN A 7 13.02 2.06 7.12
N SER A 8 12.75 2.44 8.34
CA SER A 8 13.74 2.61 9.39
C SER A 8 13.12 2.22 10.72
N VAL A 9 13.94 1.94 11.72
CA VAL A 9 13.51 1.55 13.06
C VAL A 9 14.08 2.51 14.08
N SER A 10 13.32 2.76 15.11
CA SER A 10 13.73 3.52 16.27
C SER A 10 13.25 2.82 17.53
N ASN A 11 14.05 2.85 18.58
CA ASN A 11 13.69 2.33 19.89
C ASN A 11 13.07 3.40 20.81
N ASP A 12 13.27 4.68 20.49
CA ASP A 12 12.87 5.82 21.32
C ASP A 12 12.03 6.86 20.56
N GLY A 13 11.84 6.66 19.24
CA GLY A 13 11.16 7.60 18.36
C GLY A 13 11.98 8.85 18.00
N LEU A 14 13.19 9.00 18.51
CA LEU A 14 14.06 10.17 18.32
C LEU A 14 15.29 9.85 17.48
N GLN A 15 15.88 8.69 17.70
CA GLN A 15 17.03 8.20 16.95
C GLN A 15 16.59 7.03 16.06
N TRP A 16 16.93 7.10 14.79
CA TRP A 16 16.53 6.14 13.78
C TRP A 16 17.74 5.45 13.18
N ASP A 17 17.61 4.15 12.98
CA ASP A 17 18.59 3.37 12.23
C ASP A 17 18.74 3.87 10.79
N GLU A 18 19.78 3.46 10.09
CA GLU A 18 19.91 3.73 8.67
C GLU A 18 18.72 3.15 7.91
N LYS A 19 18.15 3.95 6.99
CA LYS A 19 17.01 3.53 6.19
C LYS A 19 17.38 2.37 5.26
N GLU A 20 16.53 1.37 5.19
CA GLU A 20 16.66 0.22 4.30
C GLU A 20 15.52 0.18 3.28
N PRO A 21 15.77 -0.23 2.02
CA PRO A 21 14.68 -0.40 1.06
C PRO A 21 13.80 -1.59 1.46
N TRP A 22 12.49 -1.45 1.22
CA TRP A 22 11.59 -2.56 1.38
C TRP A 22 12.00 -3.76 0.53
N ARG A 23 11.90 -4.94 1.10
CA ARG A 23 12.21 -6.21 0.46
C ARG A 23 11.09 -7.22 0.70
N TRP A 24 10.95 -8.12 -0.25
CA TRP A 24 10.24 -9.37 -0.03
C TRP A 24 11.02 -10.29 0.92
N ASP A 25 10.32 -11.26 1.52
CA ASP A 25 10.91 -12.37 2.28
C ASP A 25 11.94 -13.16 1.45
N THR A 26 11.81 -13.18 0.14
CA THR A 26 12.80 -13.74 -0.80
C THR A 26 14.10 -12.94 -0.90
N GLY A 27 14.16 -11.72 -0.34
CA GLY A 27 15.31 -10.81 -0.40
C GLY A 27 15.31 -9.83 -1.57
N GLU A 28 14.38 -9.99 -2.53
CA GLU A 28 14.23 -9.09 -3.67
C GLU A 28 13.74 -7.71 -3.21
N VAL A 29 14.37 -6.63 -3.70
CA VAL A 29 13.94 -5.24 -3.41
C VAL A 29 12.64 -4.94 -4.15
N LEU A 30 11.68 -4.32 -3.45
CA LEU A 30 10.46 -3.86 -4.08
C LEU A 30 10.70 -2.57 -4.87
N SER A 31 10.21 -2.54 -6.11
CA SER A 31 10.06 -1.31 -6.88
C SER A 31 8.81 -0.59 -6.41
N LEU A 32 8.94 0.19 -5.34
CA LEU A 32 7.85 0.96 -4.75
C LEU A 32 7.78 2.35 -5.36
N SER A 33 6.56 2.87 -5.40
CA SER A 33 6.35 4.28 -5.71
C SER A 33 6.84 5.17 -4.56
N SER A 34 7.23 6.38 -4.88
CA SER A 34 7.47 7.45 -3.89
C SER A 34 6.18 8.01 -3.29
N THR A 35 5.07 7.30 -3.43
CA THR A 35 3.78 7.65 -2.82
C THR A 35 3.72 7.22 -1.36
N GLN A 36 2.60 7.52 -0.73
CA GLN A 36 2.35 7.13 0.65
C GLN A 36 2.39 5.61 0.81
N GLN A 37 2.79 5.20 2.00
CA GLN A 37 2.73 3.84 2.51
C GLN A 37 2.08 3.91 3.88
N HIS A 38 1.09 3.09 4.15
CA HIS A 38 0.36 3.12 5.41
C HIS A 38 0.39 1.76 6.10
N TRP A 39 0.64 1.81 7.40
CA TRP A 39 0.47 0.65 8.26
C TRP A 39 -1.01 0.31 8.40
N LEU A 40 -1.32 -0.98 8.31
CA LEU A 40 -2.58 -1.56 8.69
C LEU A 40 -2.30 -2.54 9.83
N THR A 41 -2.75 -2.18 11.03
CA THR A 41 -2.45 -2.92 12.24
C THR A 41 -3.59 -3.86 12.61
N HIS A 42 -3.24 -5.08 12.96
CA HIS A 42 -4.17 -6.09 13.48
C HIS A 42 -3.48 -6.85 14.61
N SER A 43 -4.23 -7.33 15.60
CA SER A 43 -3.68 -8.10 16.72
C SER A 43 -2.95 -9.38 16.31
N ASP A 44 -3.26 -9.94 15.14
CA ASP A 44 -2.61 -11.14 14.60
C ASP A 44 -1.48 -10.81 13.58
N GLY A 45 -1.20 -9.54 13.31
CA GLY A 45 -0.13 -9.19 12.38
C GLY A 45 -0.06 -7.72 12.00
N LEU A 46 1.06 -7.37 11.42
CA LEU A 46 1.32 -6.05 10.86
C LEU A 46 1.28 -6.14 9.34
N TYR A 47 0.60 -5.20 8.71
CA TYR A 47 0.45 -5.13 7.26
C TYR A 47 0.88 -3.76 6.74
N LEU A 48 1.34 -3.72 5.50
CA LEU A 48 1.62 -2.49 4.77
C LEU A 48 0.66 -2.38 3.59
N VAL A 49 0.05 -1.20 3.42
CA VAL A 49 -0.72 -0.83 2.22
C VAL A 49 0.15 0.12 1.40
N TYR A 50 0.27 -0.14 0.10
CA TYR A 50 1.23 0.54 -0.78
C TYR A 50 0.85 0.46 -2.24
N THR A 51 1.55 1.22 -3.09
CA THR A 51 1.57 1.07 -4.55
C THR A 51 2.96 0.63 -5.00
N ARG A 52 3.06 -0.20 -6.01
CA ARG A 52 4.33 -0.66 -6.56
C ARG A 52 4.28 -0.87 -8.07
N LYS A 53 5.46 -1.00 -8.69
CA LYS A 53 5.58 -1.40 -10.08
C LYS A 53 5.10 -2.84 -10.28
N ASP A 54 4.32 -3.03 -11.35
CA ASP A 54 3.84 -4.31 -11.85
C ASP A 54 3.86 -4.25 -13.39
N TYR A 55 3.79 -5.39 -14.06
CA TYR A 55 3.77 -5.42 -15.53
C TYR A 55 2.55 -4.71 -16.14
N ARG A 56 1.45 -4.60 -15.39
CA ARG A 56 0.19 -3.95 -15.83
C ARG A 56 0.17 -2.44 -15.65
N ASN A 57 1.10 -1.87 -14.89
CA ASN A 57 1.15 -0.45 -14.57
C ASN A 57 2.48 0.20 -14.91
N SER A 58 3.27 -0.41 -15.80
CA SER A 58 4.64 0.03 -16.07
C SER A 58 4.73 1.50 -16.49
N GLU A 59 3.72 2.01 -17.19
CA GLU A 59 3.65 3.38 -17.71
C GLU A 59 2.75 4.31 -16.87
N VAL A 60 2.07 3.79 -15.85
CA VAL A 60 1.29 4.61 -14.92
C VAL A 60 2.22 5.50 -14.08
N ILE A 61 1.92 6.79 -14.01
CA ILE A 61 2.73 7.76 -13.24
C ILE A 61 2.96 7.26 -11.82
N ARG A 62 4.25 7.08 -11.46
CA ARG A 62 4.68 6.62 -10.14
C ARG A 62 3.99 5.34 -9.68
N TRP A 63 3.51 4.54 -10.61
CA TRP A 63 2.81 3.27 -10.34
C TRP A 63 1.69 3.39 -9.30
N ARG A 64 0.95 4.53 -9.35
CA ARG A 64 -0.08 4.89 -8.35
C ARG A 64 -1.38 4.10 -8.44
N SER A 65 -1.39 3.02 -9.16
CA SER A 65 -2.48 2.03 -9.27
C SER A 65 -1.87 0.70 -9.71
N PRO A 66 -2.32 -0.42 -9.16
CA PRO A 66 -3.32 -0.62 -8.11
C PRO A 66 -2.79 -0.35 -6.69
N LEU A 67 -3.67 -0.40 -5.68
CA LEU A 67 -3.28 -0.49 -4.27
C LEU A 67 -3.13 -1.95 -3.85
N TRP A 68 -2.07 -2.22 -3.11
CA TRP A 68 -1.73 -3.54 -2.59
C TRP A 68 -1.71 -3.54 -1.07
N VAL A 69 -1.86 -4.72 -0.48
CA VAL A 69 -1.57 -4.98 0.93
C VAL A 69 -0.76 -6.26 1.03
N ALA A 70 0.23 -6.28 1.91
CA ALA A 70 0.95 -7.49 2.28
C ALA A 70 1.28 -7.49 3.77
N ARG A 71 1.39 -8.68 4.34
CA ARG A 71 1.84 -8.86 5.72
C ARG A 71 3.33 -8.58 5.82
N VAL A 72 3.72 -7.93 6.92
CA VAL A 72 5.11 -7.72 7.29
C VAL A 72 5.50 -8.75 8.34
N ASP A 73 6.62 -9.41 8.14
CA ASP A 73 7.28 -10.19 9.19
C ASP A 73 8.02 -9.22 10.13
N PRO A 74 7.63 -9.14 11.41
CA PRO A 74 8.21 -8.17 12.33
C PRO A 74 9.68 -8.44 12.67
N ASP A 75 10.13 -9.70 12.60
CA ASP A 75 11.50 -10.09 12.94
C ASP A 75 12.48 -9.71 11.82
N SER A 76 12.17 -10.08 10.59
CA SER A 76 12.99 -9.74 9.43
C SER A 76 12.68 -8.37 8.83
N ARG A 77 11.54 -7.77 9.20
CA ARG A 77 11.03 -6.50 8.65
C ARG A 77 10.85 -6.55 7.13
N ARG A 78 10.43 -7.71 6.61
CA ARG A 78 10.21 -7.94 5.18
C ARG A 78 8.74 -8.19 4.89
N LEU A 79 8.32 -7.84 3.68
CA LEU A 79 7.00 -8.17 3.20
C LEU A 79 6.95 -9.65 2.80
N ILE A 80 5.95 -10.36 3.28
CA ILE A 80 5.73 -11.77 2.94
C ILE A 80 5.01 -11.84 1.60
N LYS A 81 5.74 -12.15 0.53
CA LYS A 81 5.25 -12.10 -0.86
C LYS A 81 3.99 -12.93 -1.09
N ALA A 82 3.89 -14.09 -0.47
CA ALA A 82 2.73 -14.97 -0.59
C ALA A 82 1.43 -14.40 0.00
N THR A 83 1.51 -13.33 0.80
CA THR A 83 0.34 -12.68 1.42
C THR A 83 -0.13 -11.45 0.66
N GLU A 84 0.55 -11.06 -0.42
CA GLU A 84 0.16 -9.88 -1.18
C GLU A 84 -1.22 -10.05 -1.82
N GLN A 85 -2.06 -9.05 -1.63
CA GLN A 85 -3.38 -8.97 -2.23
C GLN A 85 -3.65 -7.57 -2.77
N THR A 86 -4.47 -7.51 -3.81
CA THR A 86 -4.96 -6.23 -4.34
C THR A 86 -6.08 -5.73 -3.46
N VAL A 87 -5.92 -4.52 -2.92
CA VAL A 87 -6.95 -3.81 -2.13
C VAL A 87 -7.92 -3.08 -3.05
N LEU A 88 -7.38 -2.31 -4.00
CA LEU A 88 -8.14 -1.64 -5.05
C LEU A 88 -7.47 -1.94 -6.39
N PRO A 89 -8.19 -2.49 -7.37
CA PRO A 89 -7.60 -2.90 -8.64
C PRO A 89 -7.24 -1.69 -9.52
N LEU A 90 -6.30 -1.90 -10.42
CA LEU A 90 -6.12 -1.03 -11.57
C LEU A 90 -7.31 -1.23 -12.53
N VAL A 91 -7.93 -0.13 -12.92
CA VAL A 91 -8.97 -0.11 -13.94
C VAL A 91 -8.42 0.62 -15.17
N GLY A 92 -8.54 0.01 -16.33
CA GLY A 92 -7.97 0.51 -17.58
C GLY A 92 -6.67 -0.20 -17.98
N ASP A 93 -5.96 0.38 -18.93
CA ASP A 93 -4.71 -0.14 -19.46
C ASP A 93 -3.54 0.74 -19.00
N GLY A 94 -2.75 0.22 -18.10
CA GLY A 94 -1.61 0.93 -17.51
C GLY A 94 -0.32 0.84 -18.33
N VAL A 95 -0.36 0.28 -19.54
CA VAL A 95 0.77 0.13 -20.46
C VAL A 95 0.55 0.95 -21.72
N GLU A 96 -0.53 0.68 -22.46
CA GLU A 96 -0.80 1.32 -23.76
C GLU A 96 -1.60 2.64 -23.61
N ALA A 97 -2.40 2.77 -22.54
CA ALA A 97 -3.22 3.95 -22.28
C ALA A 97 -3.16 4.42 -20.81
N PRO A 98 -1.96 4.66 -20.25
CA PRO A 98 -1.77 4.93 -18.82
C PRO A 98 -2.49 6.16 -18.30
N ASP A 99 -2.69 7.17 -19.15
CA ASP A 99 -3.42 8.41 -18.77
C ASP A 99 -4.92 8.17 -18.54
N GLY A 100 -5.46 7.03 -18.98
CA GLY A 100 -6.83 6.61 -18.71
C GLY A 100 -6.98 5.88 -17.36
N VAL A 101 -5.88 5.63 -16.66
CA VAL A 101 -5.89 4.95 -15.35
C VAL A 101 -6.00 5.97 -14.23
N ALA A 102 -6.96 5.76 -13.35
CA ALA A 102 -7.10 6.57 -12.13
C ALA A 102 -5.92 6.34 -11.18
N LEU A 103 -5.33 7.43 -10.69
CA LEU A 103 -4.20 7.41 -9.78
C LEU A 103 -4.68 7.41 -8.32
N MET A 104 -4.23 6.45 -7.55
CA MET A 104 -4.63 6.18 -6.17
C MET A 104 -3.48 6.37 -5.16
N GLY A 105 -2.60 7.34 -5.40
CA GLY A 105 -1.39 7.53 -4.58
C GLY A 105 -1.60 8.22 -3.23
N ASN A 106 -2.76 8.83 -3.00
CA ASN A 106 -3.11 9.51 -1.76
C ASN A 106 -4.26 8.77 -1.09
N PHE A 107 -3.94 7.84 -0.24
CA PHE A 107 -4.91 6.97 0.44
C PHE A 107 -4.70 6.98 1.94
N HIS A 108 -5.68 6.52 2.68
CA HIS A 108 -5.63 6.36 4.13
C HIS A 108 -6.08 4.96 4.54
N VAL A 109 -5.60 4.54 5.71
CA VAL A 109 -5.95 3.25 6.32
C VAL A 109 -6.52 3.52 7.71
N THR A 110 -7.66 2.91 8.04
CA THR A 110 -8.32 3.09 9.33
C THR A 110 -8.90 1.76 9.81
N ASN A 111 -8.66 1.42 11.07
CA ASN A 111 -9.39 0.36 11.74
C ASN A 111 -10.75 0.93 12.19
N VAL A 112 -11.83 0.40 11.65
CA VAL A 112 -13.19 0.91 11.90
C VAL A 112 -13.88 0.16 13.03
N SER A 113 -13.65 -1.14 13.09
CA SER A 113 -14.16 -2.03 14.14
C SER A 113 -13.22 -3.21 14.35
N GLU A 114 -13.52 -4.05 15.33
CA GLU A 114 -12.78 -5.30 15.54
C GLU A 114 -12.77 -6.19 14.29
N ASP A 115 -13.81 -6.14 13.47
CA ASP A 115 -14.01 -7.02 12.32
C ASP A 115 -13.71 -6.34 10.96
N GLU A 116 -13.43 -5.03 10.97
CA GLU A 116 -13.32 -4.29 9.71
C GLU A 116 -12.30 -3.17 9.75
N SER A 117 -11.48 -3.10 8.71
CA SER A 117 -10.61 -1.96 8.41
C SER A 117 -10.92 -1.41 7.02
N TRP A 118 -10.73 -0.11 6.84
CA TRP A 118 -10.97 0.57 5.56
C TRP A 118 -9.69 1.11 4.97
N VAL A 119 -9.59 1.01 3.65
CA VAL A 119 -8.64 1.78 2.85
C VAL A 119 -9.46 2.74 1.99
N THR A 120 -9.27 4.03 2.20
CA THR A 120 -9.98 5.09 1.50
C THR A 120 -9.03 5.85 0.58
N VAL A 121 -9.48 6.20 -0.61
CA VAL A 121 -8.68 6.94 -1.58
C VAL A 121 -9.55 7.82 -2.47
N GLY A 122 -9.07 9.04 -2.77
CA GLY A 122 -9.59 9.84 -3.87
C GLY A 122 -8.84 9.50 -5.15
N GLU A 123 -9.56 9.16 -6.19
CA GLU A 123 -8.96 8.97 -7.51
C GLU A 123 -8.57 10.32 -8.13
N TRP A 124 -7.45 10.34 -8.82
CA TRP A 124 -7.08 11.45 -9.68
C TRP A 124 -6.88 10.97 -11.11
N MET A 125 -7.60 11.59 -12.06
CA MET A 125 -7.54 11.25 -13.46
C MET A 125 -6.51 12.12 -14.17
N PRO A 126 -5.45 11.56 -14.79
CA PRO A 126 -4.43 12.34 -15.50
C PRO A 126 -4.96 13.10 -16.71
N ARG A 127 -5.96 12.56 -17.40
CA ARG A 127 -6.61 13.24 -18.54
C ARG A 127 -7.74 14.15 -18.06
N GLY A 128 -7.45 15.41 -17.97
CA GLY A 128 -8.25 16.58 -18.36
C GLY A 128 -9.45 16.99 -17.52
N SER A 129 -10.16 16.16 -16.86
CA SER A 129 -11.25 16.55 -15.96
C SER A 129 -11.07 15.82 -14.67
N ALA A 130 -10.85 16.52 -13.59
CA ALA A 130 -10.68 15.99 -12.25
C ALA A 130 -11.90 15.17 -11.73
N LEU A 131 -12.45 14.32 -12.58
CA LEU A 131 -13.56 13.43 -12.29
C LEU A 131 -12.98 12.11 -11.80
N GLY A 132 -12.64 12.07 -10.54
CA GLY A 132 -12.32 10.84 -9.82
C GLY A 132 -13.38 10.60 -8.76
N ASP A 133 -13.53 9.35 -8.39
CA ASP A 133 -14.40 8.92 -7.31
C ASP A 133 -13.66 8.87 -5.97
N LEU A 134 -14.40 8.91 -4.89
CA LEU A 134 -13.92 8.53 -3.55
C LEU A 134 -14.22 7.05 -3.36
N LEU A 135 -13.17 6.24 -3.33
CA LEU A 135 -13.28 4.79 -3.18
C LEU A 135 -13.02 4.35 -1.75
N VAL A 136 -13.71 3.30 -1.33
CA VAL A 136 -13.50 2.64 -0.04
C VAL A 136 -13.38 1.14 -0.26
N ALA A 137 -12.22 0.57 0.05
CA ALA A 137 -12.05 -0.87 0.19
C ALA A 137 -12.28 -1.26 1.65
N LYS A 138 -13.18 -2.22 1.87
CA LYS A 138 -13.48 -2.76 3.20
C LYS A 138 -12.79 -4.10 3.37
N ILE A 139 -11.84 -4.14 4.29
CA ILE A 139 -11.12 -5.35 4.67
C ILE A 139 -11.87 -5.98 5.84
N LYS A 140 -12.41 -7.19 5.61
CA LYS A 140 -13.07 -7.99 6.63
C LYS A 140 -12.07 -8.95 7.26
N TRP A 141 -11.97 -8.92 8.57
CA TRP A 141 -11.09 -9.80 9.32
C TRP A 141 -11.78 -11.11 9.69
N ALA A 142 -11.07 -12.22 9.53
CA ALA A 142 -11.56 -13.54 9.96
C ALA A 142 -11.54 -13.72 11.48
N LYS A 143 -10.77 -12.87 12.18
CA LYS A 143 -10.67 -12.82 13.64
C LYS A 143 -10.76 -11.37 14.10
N PRO A 144 -11.31 -11.12 15.29
CA PRO A 144 -11.39 -9.76 15.83
C PRO A 144 -10.03 -9.12 16.02
N ASN A 145 -9.91 -7.88 15.59
CA ASN A 145 -8.73 -7.05 15.85
C ASN A 145 -8.81 -6.43 17.26
N ARG A 146 -8.05 -6.97 18.19
CA ARG A 146 -8.04 -6.55 19.60
C ARG A 146 -7.28 -5.23 19.85
N LEU A 147 -6.69 -4.63 18.80
CA LEU A 147 -6.05 -3.32 18.88
C LEU A 147 -7.04 -2.16 18.67
N VAL A 148 -8.27 -2.46 18.27
CA VAL A 148 -9.32 -1.44 18.17
C VAL A 148 -9.89 -1.20 19.56
N GLU A 149 -9.71 0.03 20.05
CA GLU A 149 -10.34 0.45 21.29
C GLU A 149 -11.88 0.53 21.12
N ARG A 150 -12.59 0.08 22.13
CA ARG A 150 -14.08 0.14 22.17
C ARG A 150 -14.55 1.50 22.65
#